data_ce16c8c02a9fa2c2d2cb3ec09bc445b3
#
_entry.id   ce16c8c02a9fa2c2d2cb3ec09bc445b3
#
_cell.length_a   1.000
_cell.length_b   1.000
_cell.length_c   1.000
_cell.angle_alpha   90.00
_cell.angle_beta   90.00
_cell.angle_gamma   90.00
#
_symmetry.space_group_name_H-M   'P 1'
#
loop_
_entity.id
_entity.type
_entity.pdbx_description
1 polymer ?
#
loop_
_entity_poly.entity_id
_entity_poly.type
_entity_poly.pdbx_seq_one_letter_code
_entity_poly.pdbx_strand_id
1 'polypeptide(L)'
;FTSDHGDMMGDYGIMLKRYFHNQGVIRVPFVWNDSANRATTLNADLCSSIDISATILARAGLQPFHGCQGRDLFSSTAPMGVLVEEDIQRPMIGTPPLERIRTYVSDSWRITLRANDGCNELFNLNDDPSEIRNLFGSDEAKETQAELSAEMLKHTIAFQDQSPLPTGRA
;
A
#
# COMPACT_ATOMS: atom_id res chain seq x y z
N PHE A 1 -1.53 -5.82 17.14
CA PHE A 1 -2.92 -5.58 16.73
C PHE A 1 -2.94 -4.77 15.44
N THR A 2 -3.69 -5.23 14.44
CA THR A 2 -3.93 -4.53 13.18
C THR A 2 -5.25 -5.01 12.58
N SER A 3 -5.62 -4.47 11.43
CA SER A 3 -6.71 -4.97 10.57
C SER A 3 -6.13 -5.31 9.19
N ASP A 4 -6.81 -6.15 8.43
CA ASP A 4 -6.50 -6.47 7.03
C ASP A 4 -6.77 -5.27 6.11
N HIS A 5 -7.86 -4.56 6.34
CA HIS A 5 -8.25 -3.33 5.66
C HIS A 5 -9.22 -2.53 6.55
N GLY A 6 -9.46 -1.29 6.18
CA GLY A 6 -10.54 -0.46 6.70
C GLY A 6 -11.82 -0.63 5.91
N ASP A 7 -12.75 0.32 6.08
CA ASP A 7 -14.04 0.35 5.38
C ASP A 7 -14.46 1.79 5.11
N MET A 8 -15.24 2.01 4.06
CA MET A 8 -15.71 3.35 3.67
C MET A 8 -16.73 3.94 4.66
N MET A 9 -17.48 3.11 5.35
CA MET A 9 -18.41 3.49 6.44
C MET A 9 -19.36 4.65 6.15
N GLY A 10 -19.67 4.90 4.88
CA GLY A 10 -20.49 6.01 4.41
C GLY A 10 -19.72 7.14 3.75
N ASP A 11 -18.39 7.12 3.77
CA ASP A 11 -17.57 8.07 3.04
C ASP A 11 -17.93 8.03 1.55
N TYR A 12 -18.04 9.21 0.92
CA TYR A 12 -18.52 9.37 -0.46
C TYR A 12 -19.88 8.72 -0.76
N GLY A 13 -20.70 8.45 0.27
CA GLY A 13 -21.96 7.72 0.14
C GLY A 13 -21.79 6.21 -0.12
N ILE A 14 -20.61 5.66 0.13
CA ILE A 14 -20.27 4.27 -0.15
C ILE A 14 -20.14 3.48 1.16
N MET A 15 -20.73 2.29 1.17
CA MET A 15 -20.57 1.31 2.23
C MET A 15 -19.65 0.18 1.75
N LEU A 16 -18.88 -0.40 2.67
CA LEU A 16 -17.89 -1.47 2.44
C LEU A 16 -16.66 -0.98 1.69
N LYS A 17 -15.56 -1.73 1.79
CA LYS A 17 -14.28 -1.36 1.16
C LYS A 17 -14.35 -1.30 -0.36
N ARG A 18 -15.14 -2.19 -0.96
CA ARG A 18 -15.17 -2.40 -2.43
C ARG A 18 -13.75 -2.43 -3.02
N TYR A 19 -13.52 -1.71 -4.12
CA TYR A 19 -12.24 -1.62 -4.84
C TYR A 19 -11.65 -0.20 -4.75
N PHE A 20 -11.80 0.41 -3.59
CA PHE A 20 -11.28 1.75 -3.32
C PHE A 20 -10.05 1.67 -2.44
N HIS A 21 -9.02 2.42 -2.79
CA HIS A 21 -7.78 2.54 -2.04
C HIS A 21 -7.67 3.89 -1.34
N ASN A 22 -8.79 4.43 -0.90
CA ASN A 22 -8.82 5.64 -0.08
C ASN A 22 -8.20 5.37 1.30
N GLN A 23 -7.73 6.44 1.95
CA GLN A 23 -7.09 6.34 3.28
C GLN A 23 -7.96 5.57 4.29
N GLY A 24 -9.29 5.75 4.25
CA GLY A 24 -10.22 5.00 5.11
C GLY A 24 -10.18 3.48 4.93
N VAL A 25 -9.72 2.99 3.78
CA VAL A 25 -9.62 1.56 3.46
C VAL A 25 -8.20 1.02 3.65
N ILE A 26 -7.18 1.74 3.18
CA ILE A 26 -5.81 1.22 3.16
C ILE A 26 -4.99 1.58 4.39
N ARG A 27 -5.33 2.65 5.11
CA ARG A 27 -4.66 3.07 6.33
C ARG A 27 -5.32 2.44 7.55
N VAL A 28 -4.73 1.37 8.05
CA VAL A 28 -5.24 0.61 9.19
C VAL A 28 -4.47 0.89 10.48
N PRO A 29 -5.08 0.70 11.65
CA PRO A 29 -4.35 0.80 12.91
C PRO A 29 -3.27 -0.28 12.99
N PHE A 30 -2.10 0.07 13.52
CA PHE A 30 -1.04 -0.88 13.80
C PHE A 30 -0.47 -0.62 15.19
N VAL A 31 -0.56 -1.62 16.06
CA VAL A 31 -0.03 -1.58 17.42
C VAL A 31 0.84 -2.79 17.65
N TRP A 32 2.10 -2.55 17.96
CA TRP A 32 3.06 -3.59 18.35
C TRP A 32 3.30 -3.52 19.84
N ASN A 33 3.08 -4.63 20.54
CA ASN A 33 3.42 -4.77 21.97
C ASN A 33 4.54 -5.78 22.10
N ASP A 34 5.67 -5.35 22.60
CA ASP A 34 6.85 -6.18 22.84
C ASP A 34 7.18 -6.16 24.33
N SER A 35 7.12 -7.33 24.98
CA SER A 35 7.44 -7.45 26.40
C SER A 35 8.90 -7.09 26.74
N ALA A 36 9.79 -7.18 25.76
CA ALA A 36 11.20 -6.83 25.90
C ALA A 36 11.43 -5.30 25.79
N ASN A 37 10.52 -4.59 25.15
CA ASN A 37 10.57 -3.12 25.01
C ASN A 37 9.21 -2.52 25.38
N ARG A 38 9.11 -2.06 26.62
CA ARG A 38 7.87 -1.48 27.16
C ARG A 38 7.74 0.03 26.97
N ALA A 39 8.64 0.66 26.22
CA ALA A 39 8.53 2.07 25.90
C ALA A 39 7.32 2.32 25.02
N THR A 40 6.46 3.23 25.44
CA THR A 40 5.36 3.70 24.59
C THR A 40 5.91 4.75 23.64
N THR A 41 5.95 4.43 22.36
CA THR A 41 6.39 5.34 21.30
C THR A 41 5.32 5.41 20.23
N LEU A 42 5.16 6.58 19.64
CA LEU A 42 4.40 6.77 18.40
C LEU A 42 5.42 6.92 17.27
N ASN A 43 5.30 6.07 16.25
CA ASN A 43 6.10 6.19 15.04
C ASN A 43 5.17 6.55 13.88
N ALA A 44 5.52 7.60 13.13
CA ALA A 44 4.80 8.07 11.96
C ALA A 44 5.37 7.53 10.64
N ASP A 45 6.43 6.71 10.69
CA ASP A 45 7.04 6.14 9.49
C ASP A 45 6.05 5.27 8.71
N LEU A 46 6.13 5.35 7.40
CA LEU A 46 5.35 4.47 6.53
C LEU A 46 5.74 3.00 6.72
N CYS A 47 4.74 2.15 6.82
CA CYS A 47 4.90 0.71 6.88
C CYS A 47 3.78 0.00 6.12
N SER A 48 4.03 -1.24 5.75
CA SER A 48 3.07 -2.08 5.01
C SER A 48 2.75 -3.36 5.78
N SER A 49 1.60 -3.95 5.51
CA SER A 49 1.21 -5.24 6.11
C SER A 49 2.20 -6.37 5.80
N ILE A 50 2.93 -6.31 4.68
CA ILE A 50 3.98 -7.29 4.37
C ILE A 50 5.16 -7.24 5.34
N ASP A 51 5.38 -6.11 6.02
CA ASP A 51 6.45 -5.93 7.01
C ASP A 51 6.20 -6.73 8.29
N ILE A 52 4.94 -7.10 8.56
CA ILE A 52 4.56 -7.83 9.77
C ILE A 52 5.26 -9.18 9.84
N SER A 53 5.24 -9.95 8.74
CA SER A 53 5.87 -11.27 8.70
C SER A 53 7.39 -11.19 8.87
N ALA A 54 8.04 -10.27 8.18
CA ALA A 54 9.48 -10.04 8.31
C ALA A 54 9.87 -9.62 9.73
N THR A 55 9.09 -8.72 10.33
CA THR A 55 9.30 -8.27 11.71
C THR A 55 9.13 -9.40 12.71
N ILE A 56 8.09 -10.23 12.57
CA ILE A 56 7.88 -11.40 13.45
C ILE A 56 9.07 -12.37 13.36
N LEU A 57 9.52 -12.68 12.14
CA LEU A 57 10.67 -13.56 11.93
C LEU A 57 11.95 -12.99 12.57
N ALA A 58 12.22 -11.71 12.36
CA ALA A 58 13.37 -11.03 12.96
C ALA A 58 13.31 -11.05 14.50
N ARG A 59 12.14 -10.80 15.10
CA ARG A 59 11.96 -10.86 16.56
C ARG A 59 12.10 -12.27 17.11
N ALA A 60 11.80 -13.30 16.32
CA ALA A 60 12.00 -14.69 16.67
C ALA A 60 13.45 -15.18 16.42
N GLY A 61 14.35 -14.34 15.91
CA GLY A 61 15.71 -14.70 15.53
C GLY A 61 15.79 -15.63 14.32
N LEU A 62 14.76 -15.62 13.48
CA LEU A 62 14.66 -16.45 12.29
C LEU A 62 14.99 -15.63 11.04
N GLN A 63 15.58 -16.28 10.04
CA GLN A 63 15.81 -15.67 8.74
C GLN A 63 14.50 -15.60 7.94
N PRO A 64 14.28 -14.54 7.15
CA PRO A 64 13.17 -14.49 6.23
C PRO A 64 13.21 -15.67 5.24
N PHE A 65 12.05 -16.23 4.93
CA PHE A 65 11.94 -17.24 3.88
C PHE A 65 12.01 -16.58 2.49
N HIS A 66 12.32 -17.38 1.48
CA HIS A 66 12.33 -16.92 0.09
C HIS A 66 10.95 -16.36 -0.30
N GLY A 67 10.94 -15.17 -0.91
CA GLY A 67 9.69 -14.47 -1.25
C GLY A 67 9.12 -13.59 -0.12
N CYS A 68 9.75 -13.55 1.06
CA CYS A 68 9.40 -12.58 2.09
C CYS A 68 9.93 -11.19 1.69
N GLN A 69 9.07 -10.32 1.23
CA GLN A 69 9.42 -9.00 0.68
C GLN A 69 9.33 -7.87 1.71
N GLY A 70 8.74 -8.12 2.87
CA GLY A 70 8.67 -7.15 3.95
C GLY A 70 10.02 -6.89 4.61
N ARG A 71 10.10 -5.79 5.35
CA ARG A 71 11.27 -5.40 6.14
C ARG A 71 11.01 -5.55 7.64
N ASP A 72 12.06 -5.66 8.44
CA ASP A 72 11.96 -5.55 9.90
C ASP A 72 11.75 -4.07 10.28
N LEU A 73 10.60 -3.76 10.87
CA LEU A 73 10.21 -2.41 11.26
C LEU A 73 11.11 -1.79 12.32
N PHE A 74 11.88 -2.60 13.07
CA PHE A 74 12.73 -2.12 14.16
C PHE A 74 14.20 -1.91 13.76
N SER A 75 14.61 -2.41 12.62
CA SER A 75 16.01 -2.33 12.18
C SER A 75 16.21 -1.62 10.84
N SER A 76 15.16 -1.44 10.06
CA SER A 76 15.22 -0.90 8.71
C SER A 76 14.81 0.56 8.64
N THR A 77 15.39 1.31 7.72
CA THR A 77 14.95 2.68 7.40
C THR A 77 13.55 2.63 6.78
N ALA A 78 12.72 3.60 7.15
CA ALA A 78 11.39 3.75 6.55
C ALA A 78 11.48 3.98 5.04
N PRO A 79 10.58 3.40 4.25
CA PRO A 79 10.54 3.65 2.82
C PRO A 79 9.98 5.05 2.53
N MET A 80 10.31 5.60 1.36
CA MET A 80 9.73 6.86 0.88
C MET A 80 8.24 6.73 0.54
N GLY A 81 7.76 5.52 0.34
CA GLY A 81 6.37 5.21 0.09
C GLY A 81 6.10 3.72 0.11
N VAL A 82 4.84 3.36 0.12
CA VAL A 82 4.36 1.97 0.14
C VAL A 82 3.49 1.68 -1.08
N LEU A 83 3.62 0.46 -1.61
CA LEU A 83 2.78 -0.05 -2.69
C LEU A 83 1.63 -0.87 -2.12
N VAL A 84 0.42 -0.62 -2.62
CA VAL A 84 -0.78 -1.41 -2.37
C VAL A 84 -1.26 -1.98 -3.70
N GLU A 85 -1.44 -3.29 -3.75
CA GLU A 85 -1.84 -4.01 -4.95
C GLU A 85 -3.15 -4.75 -4.73
N GLU A 86 -4.06 -4.63 -5.67
CA GLU A 86 -5.29 -5.41 -5.69
C GLU A 86 -5.57 -5.93 -7.09
N ASP A 87 -5.75 -7.25 -7.20
CA ASP A 87 -6.12 -7.93 -8.43
C ASP A 87 -7.48 -8.59 -8.25
N ILE A 88 -8.49 -8.03 -8.89
CA ILE A 88 -9.87 -8.49 -8.80
C ILE A 88 -10.06 -9.56 -9.88
N GLN A 89 -10.17 -10.82 -9.46
CA GLN A 89 -10.32 -11.96 -10.35
C GLN A 89 -11.79 -12.40 -10.52
N ARG A 90 -12.71 -11.87 -9.72
CA ARG A 90 -14.13 -12.22 -9.77
C ARG A 90 -14.98 -11.00 -10.06
N PRO A 91 -15.87 -11.06 -11.06
CA PRO A 91 -16.79 -9.95 -11.28
C PRO A 91 -17.70 -9.81 -10.06
N MET A 92 -17.82 -8.59 -9.56
CA MET A 92 -18.89 -8.20 -8.64
C MET A 92 -19.90 -7.33 -9.39
N ILE A 93 -21.13 -7.26 -8.88
CA ILE A 93 -22.18 -6.45 -9.49
C ILE A 93 -21.69 -5.01 -9.66
N GLY A 94 -21.65 -4.55 -10.90
CA GLY A 94 -21.25 -3.17 -11.25
C GLY A 94 -19.75 -2.94 -11.41
N THR A 95 -18.92 -4.00 -11.49
CA THR A 95 -17.48 -3.87 -11.76
C THR A 95 -17.08 -4.63 -13.03
N PRO A 96 -16.01 -4.17 -13.71
CA PRO A 96 -15.41 -4.95 -14.80
C PRO A 96 -14.95 -6.32 -14.32
N PRO A 97 -14.95 -7.34 -15.21
CA PRO A 97 -14.64 -8.72 -14.82
C PRO A 97 -13.21 -8.97 -14.37
N LEU A 98 -12.27 -8.10 -14.67
CA LEU A 98 -10.87 -8.19 -14.26
C LEU A 98 -10.36 -6.76 -14.07
N GLU A 99 -10.09 -6.37 -12.86
CA GLU A 99 -9.46 -5.08 -12.59
C GLU A 99 -8.18 -5.30 -11.79
N ARG A 100 -7.14 -4.60 -12.18
CA ARG A 100 -5.88 -4.53 -11.44
C ARG A 100 -5.65 -3.10 -11.02
N ILE A 101 -5.41 -2.93 -9.74
CA ILE A 101 -5.23 -1.62 -9.12
C ILE A 101 -3.87 -1.59 -8.46
N ARG A 102 -3.14 -0.52 -8.71
CA ARG A 102 -1.87 -0.23 -8.04
C ARG A 102 -1.95 1.15 -7.43
N THR A 103 -1.67 1.22 -6.16
CA THR A 103 -1.64 2.48 -5.41
C THR A 103 -0.29 2.65 -4.75
N TYR A 104 0.31 3.81 -4.93
CA TYR A 104 1.51 4.20 -4.23
C TYR A 104 1.19 5.34 -3.28
N VAL A 105 1.57 5.18 -2.03
CA VAL A 105 1.35 6.16 -0.97
C VAL A 105 2.69 6.61 -0.43
N SER A 106 2.96 7.90 -0.50
CA SER A 106 4.05 8.58 0.20
C SER A 106 3.50 9.33 1.43
N ASP A 107 4.35 10.02 2.15
CA ASP A 107 3.92 10.83 3.29
C ASP A 107 2.91 11.91 2.92
N SER A 108 2.98 12.43 1.70
CA SER A 108 2.20 13.58 1.26
C SER A 108 1.24 13.31 0.11
N TRP A 109 1.39 12.18 -0.57
CA TRP A 109 0.65 11.91 -1.79
C TRP A 109 0.16 10.48 -1.89
N ARG A 110 -0.98 10.32 -2.55
CA ARG A 110 -1.47 9.01 -3.00
C ARG A 110 -1.77 9.06 -4.49
N ILE A 111 -1.19 8.14 -5.26
CA ILE A 111 -1.54 7.91 -6.64
C ILE A 111 -2.11 6.51 -6.82
N THR A 112 -3.22 6.37 -7.54
CA THR A 112 -3.83 5.10 -7.89
C THR A 112 -3.99 4.99 -9.39
N LEU A 113 -3.47 3.90 -9.95
CA LEU A 113 -3.64 3.55 -11.35
C LEU A 113 -4.46 2.27 -11.47
N ARG A 114 -5.34 2.26 -12.47
CA ARG A 114 -6.21 1.13 -12.79
C ARG A 114 -5.91 0.62 -14.19
N ALA A 115 -5.87 -0.70 -14.36
CA ALA A 115 -5.55 -1.32 -15.65
C ALA A 115 -6.63 -1.10 -16.71
N ASN A 116 -7.88 -1.05 -16.29
CA ASN A 116 -8.97 -0.63 -17.16
C ASN A 116 -9.08 0.90 -17.07
N ASP A 117 -9.49 1.59 -18.14
CA ASP A 117 -9.59 3.05 -18.24
C ASP A 117 -10.57 3.68 -17.21
N GLY A 118 -10.53 3.15 -16.00
CA GLY A 118 -11.23 3.66 -14.84
C GLY A 118 -10.62 4.96 -14.34
N CYS A 119 -11.23 5.52 -13.34
CA CYS A 119 -10.78 6.75 -12.72
C CYS A 119 -9.43 6.53 -12.03
N ASN A 120 -8.34 6.93 -12.69
CA ASN A 120 -7.06 7.08 -12.02
C ASN A 120 -7.13 8.25 -11.03
N GLU A 121 -6.36 8.19 -9.98
CA GLU A 121 -6.49 9.13 -8.87
C GLU A 121 -5.13 9.66 -8.44
N LEU A 122 -5.09 10.94 -8.08
CA LEU A 122 -3.96 11.59 -7.45
C LEU A 122 -4.46 12.59 -6.42
N PHE A 123 -4.03 12.41 -5.17
CA PHE A 123 -4.43 13.27 -4.06
C PHE A 123 -3.21 13.78 -3.29
N ASN A 124 -3.23 15.07 -2.95
CA ASN A 124 -2.32 15.67 -1.99
C ASN A 124 -2.88 15.47 -0.57
N LEU A 125 -2.35 14.54 0.18
CA LEU A 125 -2.86 14.17 1.50
C LEU A 125 -2.62 15.25 2.57
N ASN A 126 -1.71 16.20 2.33
CA ASN A 126 -1.48 17.32 3.25
C ASN A 126 -2.58 18.37 3.12
N ASP A 127 -2.97 18.69 1.89
CA ASP A 127 -3.95 19.76 1.63
C ASP A 127 -5.38 19.21 1.55
N ASP A 128 -5.51 17.95 1.16
CA ASP A 128 -6.78 17.25 0.98
C ASP A 128 -6.76 15.84 1.63
N PRO A 129 -6.66 15.76 2.96
CA PRO A 129 -6.65 14.48 3.68
C PRO A 129 -7.95 13.68 3.51
N SER A 130 -9.00 14.31 3.04
CA SER A 130 -10.29 13.67 2.75
C SER A 130 -10.40 13.17 1.31
N GLU A 131 -9.36 13.36 0.48
CA GLU A 131 -9.28 12.83 -0.89
C GLU A 131 -10.49 13.21 -1.79
N ILE A 132 -10.91 14.48 -1.71
CA ILE A 132 -12.08 14.99 -2.44
C ILE A 132 -11.70 15.53 -3.83
N ARG A 133 -10.52 16.16 -3.94
CA ARG A 133 -10.05 16.81 -5.16
C ARG A 133 -9.06 15.93 -5.90
N ASN A 134 -9.54 15.17 -6.86
CA ASN A 134 -8.66 14.38 -7.72
C ASN A 134 -7.83 15.28 -8.65
N LEU A 135 -6.51 15.24 -8.49
CA LEU A 135 -5.54 16.03 -9.27
C LEU A 135 -4.96 15.25 -10.46
N PHE A 136 -5.37 13.99 -10.66
CA PHE A 136 -4.85 13.19 -11.76
C PHE A 136 -5.14 13.84 -13.12
N GLY A 137 -4.09 14.02 -13.93
CA GLY A 137 -4.18 14.68 -15.24
C GLY A 137 -4.27 16.20 -15.19
N SER A 138 -4.20 16.83 -14.02
CA SER A 138 -4.16 18.28 -13.91
C SER A 138 -2.77 18.85 -14.25
N ASP A 139 -2.72 20.04 -14.83
CA ASP A 139 -1.45 20.70 -15.17
C ASP A 139 -0.64 21.04 -13.91
N GLU A 140 -1.31 21.38 -12.81
CA GLU A 140 -0.66 21.75 -11.54
C GLU A 140 0.07 20.58 -10.86
N ALA A 141 -0.34 19.33 -11.12
CA ALA A 141 0.22 18.14 -10.48
C ALA A 141 0.98 17.23 -11.48
N LYS A 142 1.23 17.70 -12.69
CA LYS A 142 1.81 16.90 -13.78
C LYS A 142 3.20 16.34 -13.44
N GLU A 143 4.06 17.15 -12.85
CA GLU A 143 5.41 16.74 -12.45
C GLU A 143 5.34 15.69 -11.33
N THR A 144 4.59 15.98 -10.27
CA THR A 144 4.36 15.06 -9.15
C THR A 144 3.74 13.73 -9.60
N GLN A 145 2.78 13.79 -10.53
CA GLN A 145 2.18 12.59 -11.12
C GLN A 145 3.23 11.72 -11.82
N ALA A 146 4.11 12.34 -12.60
CA ALA A 146 5.17 11.60 -13.31
C ALA A 146 6.17 10.97 -12.33
N GLU A 147 6.60 11.71 -11.31
CA GLU A 147 7.51 11.21 -10.27
C GLU A 147 6.91 10.04 -9.50
N LEU A 148 5.68 10.19 -9.01
CA LEU A 148 5.00 9.12 -8.25
C LEU A 148 4.72 7.89 -9.10
N SER A 149 4.40 8.07 -10.38
CA SER A 149 4.23 6.96 -11.32
C SER A 149 5.54 6.20 -11.54
N ALA A 150 6.66 6.90 -11.61
CA ALA A 150 7.97 6.29 -11.73
C ALA A 150 8.37 5.53 -10.44
N GLU A 151 8.09 6.10 -9.27
CA GLU A 151 8.33 5.40 -7.99
C GLU A 151 7.42 4.16 -7.86
N MET A 152 6.14 4.27 -8.18
CA MET A 152 5.24 3.12 -8.21
C MET A 152 5.76 2.00 -9.13
N LEU A 153 6.25 2.34 -10.32
CA LEU A 153 6.80 1.36 -11.26
C LEU A 153 8.04 0.66 -10.67
N LYS A 154 8.95 1.42 -10.02
CA LYS A 154 10.13 0.84 -9.34
C LYS A 154 9.70 -0.15 -8.26
N HIS A 155 8.73 0.21 -7.43
CA HIS A 155 8.20 -0.65 -6.38
C HIS A 155 7.53 -1.90 -6.96
N THR A 156 6.71 -1.74 -8.02
CA THR A 156 6.08 -2.87 -8.71
C THR A 156 7.12 -3.86 -9.26
N ILE A 157 8.22 -3.37 -9.82
CA ILE A 157 9.32 -4.22 -10.30
C ILE A 157 10.05 -4.91 -9.14
N ALA A 158 10.30 -4.17 -8.05
CA ALA A 158 11.02 -4.69 -6.88
C ALA A 158 10.22 -5.77 -6.14
N PHE A 159 8.89 -5.65 -6.11
CA PHE A 159 7.98 -6.57 -5.41
C PHE A 159 7.36 -7.63 -6.33
N GLN A 160 7.96 -7.90 -7.49
CA GLN A 160 7.53 -9.05 -8.29
C GLN A 160 7.65 -10.35 -7.49
N ASP A 161 6.68 -11.23 -7.69
CA ASP A 161 6.69 -12.54 -7.05
C ASP A 161 7.95 -13.32 -7.42
N GLN A 162 8.74 -13.68 -6.41
CA GLN A 162 9.97 -14.45 -6.54
C GLN A 162 9.76 -15.94 -6.30
N SER A 163 8.53 -16.36 -6.04
CA SER A 163 8.17 -17.75 -5.79
C SER A 163 7.64 -18.43 -7.08
N PRO A 164 7.96 -19.70 -7.35
CA PRO A 164 8.87 -20.57 -6.61
C PRO A 164 10.35 -20.25 -6.81
N LEU A 165 11.20 -20.80 -5.93
CA LEU A 165 12.65 -20.76 -6.13
C LEU A 165 13.01 -21.28 -7.52
N PRO A 166 13.92 -20.62 -8.27
CA PRO A 166 14.43 -21.14 -9.53
C PRO A 166 15.00 -22.54 -9.35
N THR A 167 14.51 -23.50 -10.12
CA THR A 167 14.93 -24.92 -10.05
C THR A 167 16.06 -25.27 -11.03
N GLY A 168 16.50 -24.29 -11.82
CA GLY A 168 17.58 -24.46 -12.79
C GLY A 168 18.30 -23.15 -13.07
N ARG A 169 19.46 -23.27 -13.71
CA ARG A 169 20.17 -22.11 -14.27
C ARG A 169 19.59 -21.85 -15.65
N ALA A 170 19.18 -20.62 -15.91
CA ALA A 170 18.85 -20.18 -17.27
C ALA A 170 20.11 -20.07 -18.11
#